data_2580f8e8f080c493cfe0f16f3b818eff
#
_entry.id   2580f8e8f080c493cfe0f16f3b818eff
#
_cell.length_a   1.000
_cell.length_b   1.000
_cell.length_c   1.000
_cell.angle_alpha   90.00
_cell.angle_beta   90.00
_cell.angle_gamma   90.00
#
_symmetry.space_group_name_H-M   'P 1'
#
loop_
_entity.id
_entity.type
_entity.pdbx_description
1 polymer ?
#
loop_
_entity_poly.entity_id
_entity_poly.type
_entity_poly.pdbx_seq_one_letter_code
_entity_poly.pdbx_strand_id
1 'polypeptide(L)'
;MQIIRKEQLESALSKNYRQYLAGHLKTPQPDLQHIDDDIEVGMSLYESFTADKPHVHPVCTEHGYVIEGAVRILLLDGSNKSYEANQGDFFAIKPGIPYASKNRAGTHVLFIKSPAMNDKTLIDIDENTKNWLASWDE
;
A
#
# COMPACT_ATOMS: atom_id res chain seq x y z
N MET A 1 -10.37 23.19 10.13
CA MET A 1 -9.10 22.42 10.16
C MET A 1 -9.31 21.12 10.95
N GLN A 2 -8.73 20.02 10.48
CA GLN A 2 -8.90 18.71 11.10
C GLN A 2 -7.53 18.15 11.48
N ILE A 3 -7.45 17.47 12.63
CA ILE A 3 -6.20 16.87 13.12
C ILE A 3 -6.50 15.44 13.56
N ILE A 4 -5.69 14.50 13.07
CA ILE A 4 -5.65 13.14 13.60
C ILE A 4 -4.41 13.07 14.50
N ARG A 5 -4.62 12.77 15.77
CA ARG A 5 -3.53 12.75 16.76
C ARG A 5 -2.77 11.43 16.72
N LYS A 6 -1.50 11.49 17.08
CA LYS A 6 -0.61 10.32 17.13
C LYS A 6 -1.22 9.15 17.92
N GLU A 7 -1.78 9.42 19.09
CA GLU A 7 -2.36 8.39 19.97
C GLU A 7 -3.57 7.71 19.32
N GLN A 8 -4.38 8.49 18.59
CA GLN A 8 -5.54 7.95 17.86
C GLN A 8 -5.08 7.01 16.76
N LEU A 9 -4.06 7.42 16.00
CA LEU A 9 -3.53 6.62 14.90
C LEU A 9 -2.85 5.36 15.40
N GLU A 10 -2.01 5.45 16.41
CA GLU A 10 -1.34 4.28 17.00
C GLU A 10 -2.34 3.26 17.55
N SER A 11 -3.36 3.74 18.26
CA SER A 11 -4.42 2.89 18.77
C SER A 11 -5.19 2.19 17.65
N ALA A 12 -5.55 2.91 16.60
CA ALA A 12 -6.26 2.35 15.46
C ALA A 12 -5.43 1.29 14.72
N LEU A 13 -4.14 1.58 14.48
CA LEU A 13 -3.23 0.65 13.80
C LEU A 13 -2.98 -0.62 14.62
N SER A 14 -3.08 -0.55 15.95
CA SER A 14 -2.95 -1.73 16.81
C SER A 14 -4.13 -2.70 16.65
N LYS A 15 -5.29 -2.20 16.20
CA LYS A 15 -6.50 -3.00 16.01
C LYS A 15 -6.66 -3.48 14.56
N ASN A 16 -6.19 -2.67 13.61
CA ASN A 16 -6.22 -3.01 12.18
C ASN A 16 -4.96 -2.45 11.53
N TYR A 17 -4.17 -3.30 10.92
CA TYR A 17 -2.86 -2.98 10.36
C TYR A 17 -2.87 -1.86 9.31
N ARG A 18 -4.02 -1.51 8.76
CA ARG A 18 -4.18 -0.43 7.78
C ARG A 18 -5.26 0.54 8.22
N GLN A 19 -4.93 1.83 8.19
CA GLN A 19 -5.86 2.91 8.49
C GLN A 19 -5.80 3.97 7.39
N TYR A 20 -6.97 4.45 6.99
CA TYR A 20 -7.08 5.56 6.05
C TYR A 20 -7.15 6.88 6.82
N LEU A 21 -6.29 7.83 6.45
CA LEU A 21 -6.25 9.15 7.06
C LEU A 21 -7.11 10.14 6.28
N ALA A 22 -7.13 10.02 4.96
CA ALA A 22 -7.90 10.87 4.06
C ALA A 22 -8.39 10.06 2.86
N GLY A 23 -9.46 10.55 2.22
CA GLY A 23 -10.01 9.93 1.02
C GLY A 23 -11.53 9.86 1.05
N HIS A 24 -12.10 9.26 0.01
CA HIS A 24 -13.54 9.05 -0.12
C HIS A 24 -13.88 7.60 0.23
N LEU A 25 -14.05 7.32 1.52
CA LEU A 25 -14.40 5.96 1.96
C LEU A 25 -15.91 5.74 1.83
N LYS A 26 -16.30 4.69 1.09
CA LYS A 26 -17.72 4.31 0.94
C LYS A 26 -18.32 3.82 2.25
N THR A 27 -17.51 3.12 3.05
CA THR A 27 -17.90 2.60 4.36
C THR A 27 -16.94 3.17 5.39
N PRO A 28 -17.45 3.75 6.50
CA PRO A 28 -16.58 4.24 7.56
C PRO A 28 -15.70 3.12 8.12
N GLN A 29 -14.44 3.42 8.36
CA GLN A 29 -13.57 2.48 9.06
C GLN A 29 -13.85 2.54 10.57
N PRO A 30 -13.67 1.43 11.32
CA PRO A 30 -14.17 1.35 12.69
C PRO A 30 -13.43 2.21 13.71
N ASP A 31 -12.12 2.34 13.61
CA ASP A 31 -11.34 2.86 14.73
C ASP A 31 -10.79 4.27 14.54
N LEU A 32 -10.93 4.85 13.37
CA LEU A 32 -10.39 6.15 13.06
C LEU A 32 -11.31 6.91 12.12
N GLN A 33 -11.66 8.15 12.49
CA GLN A 33 -12.42 9.03 11.61
C GLN A 33 -11.47 9.64 10.59
N HIS A 34 -11.62 9.25 9.33
CA HIS A 34 -10.82 9.81 8.23
C HIS A 34 -11.28 11.22 7.83
N ILE A 35 -10.41 11.92 7.12
CA ILE A 35 -10.70 13.22 6.55
C ILE A 35 -11.19 13.01 5.11
N ASP A 36 -12.36 13.56 4.75
CA ASP A 36 -12.87 13.43 3.38
C ASP A 36 -12.07 14.34 2.45
N ASP A 37 -11.47 13.75 1.41
CA ASP A 37 -10.56 14.47 0.50
C ASP A 37 -10.46 13.73 -0.84
N ASP A 38 -10.03 14.47 -1.87
CA ASP A 38 -9.83 13.94 -3.21
C ASP A 38 -8.52 13.14 -3.36
N ILE A 39 -7.67 13.18 -2.36
CA ILE A 39 -6.46 12.34 -2.27
C ILE A 39 -6.69 11.30 -1.19
N GLU A 40 -6.42 10.04 -1.53
CA GLU A 40 -6.45 8.97 -0.53
C GLU A 40 -5.08 8.86 0.13
N VAL A 41 -5.05 8.99 1.44
CA VAL A 41 -3.84 8.83 2.25
C VAL A 41 -4.11 7.77 3.30
N GLY A 42 -3.22 6.81 3.41
CA GLY A 42 -3.34 5.78 4.41
C GLY A 42 -1.98 5.36 4.96
N MET A 43 -2.05 4.57 6.01
CA MET A 43 -0.86 4.07 6.69
C MET A 43 -1.06 2.59 6.99
N SER A 44 -0.02 1.80 6.74
CA SER A 44 -0.02 0.36 7.04
C SER A 44 1.16 0.02 7.92
N LEU A 45 0.90 -0.83 8.91
CA LEU A 45 1.92 -1.40 9.78
C LEU A 45 1.84 -2.93 9.65
N TYR A 46 2.80 -3.52 8.96
CA TYR A 46 2.85 -4.96 8.72
C TYR A 46 3.73 -5.62 9.78
N GLU A 47 3.12 -6.16 10.82
CA GLU A 47 3.87 -6.85 11.89
C GLU A 47 4.52 -8.14 11.42
N SER A 48 3.90 -8.81 10.44
CA SER A 48 4.44 -10.02 9.81
C SER A 48 4.56 -9.82 8.31
N PHE A 49 5.31 -10.70 7.65
CA PHE A 49 5.40 -10.71 6.19
C PHE A 49 4.01 -10.67 5.58
N THR A 50 3.80 -9.79 4.59
CA THR A 50 2.51 -9.62 3.92
C THR A 50 2.74 -9.42 2.43
N ALA A 51 1.97 -10.12 1.62
CA ALA A 51 1.93 -9.93 0.17
C ALA A 51 0.59 -9.34 -0.21
N ASP A 52 0.61 -8.28 -1.02
CA ASP A 52 -0.61 -7.72 -1.58
C ASP A 52 -1.05 -8.50 -2.82
N LYS A 53 -2.35 -8.53 -3.08
CA LYS A 53 -2.86 -9.17 -4.30
C LYS A 53 -2.40 -8.39 -5.53
N PRO A 54 -1.80 -9.07 -6.54
CA PRO A 54 -1.38 -8.42 -7.77
C PRO A 54 -2.52 -7.67 -8.42
N HIS A 55 -2.24 -6.45 -8.87
CA HIS A 55 -3.27 -5.58 -9.42
C HIS A 55 -2.71 -4.48 -10.29
N VAL A 56 -3.62 -3.73 -10.90
CA VAL A 56 -3.32 -2.53 -11.68
C VAL A 56 -4.29 -1.43 -11.25
N HIS A 57 -3.81 -0.20 -11.24
CA HIS A 57 -4.64 1.00 -11.09
C HIS A 57 -4.75 1.68 -12.45
N PRO A 58 -5.87 1.55 -13.17
CA PRO A 58 -6.01 2.17 -14.50
C PRO A 58 -5.94 3.69 -14.49
N VAL A 59 -6.37 4.32 -13.41
CA VAL A 59 -6.52 5.79 -13.30
C VAL A 59 -5.56 6.39 -12.27
N CYS A 60 -5.43 5.74 -11.11
CA CYS A 60 -4.69 6.33 -9.98
C CYS A 60 -3.18 6.15 -10.11
N THR A 61 -2.45 7.15 -9.60
CA THR A 61 -1.03 6.98 -9.26
C THR A 61 -0.94 6.55 -7.80
N GLU A 62 -0.19 5.50 -7.54
CA GLU A 62 0.11 5.02 -6.18
C GLU A 62 1.47 5.53 -5.77
N HIS A 63 1.53 6.19 -4.61
CA HIS A 63 2.79 6.62 -4.01
C HIS A 63 2.99 5.90 -2.68
N GLY A 64 4.23 5.65 -2.32
CA GLY A 64 4.56 5.10 -1.02
C GLY A 64 5.81 5.72 -0.44
N TYR A 65 5.78 5.95 0.87
CA TYR A 65 6.95 6.35 1.63
C TYR A 65 7.19 5.31 2.72
N VAL A 66 8.37 4.69 2.69
CA VAL A 66 8.71 3.63 3.65
C VAL A 66 9.25 4.29 4.91
N ILE A 67 8.43 4.31 5.95
CA ILE A 67 8.81 4.89 7.26
C ILE A 67 9.81 3.98 7.95
N GLU A 68 9.58 2.65 7.86
CA GLU A 68 10.42 1.62 8.47
C GLU A 68 10.29 0.33 7.67
N GLY A 69 11.32 -0.49 7.63
CA GLY A 69 11.28 -1.78 6.96
C GLY A 69 11.60 -1.71 5.47
N ALA A 70 10.96 -2.56 4.68
CA ALA A 70 11.22 -2.64 3.25
C ALA A 70 10.02 -3.19 2.49
N VAL A 71 9.84 -2.69 1.27
CA VAL A 71 8.82 -3.14 0.32
C VAL A 71 9.54 -3.58 -0.96
N ARG A 72 9.14 -4.72 -1.53
CA ARG A 72 9.59 -5.14 -2.86
C ARG A 72 8.43 -5.08 -3.83
N ILE A 73 8.70 -4.55 -5.02
CA ILE A 73 7.70 -4.36 -6.07
C ILE A 73 8.21 -5.04 -7.34
N LEU A 74 7.40 -5.92 -7.90
CA LEU A 74 7.67 -6.61 -9.16
C LEU A 74 6.71 -6.08 -10.21
N LEU A 75 7.26 -5.51 -11.29
CA LEU A 75 6.45 -5.02 -12.40
C LEU A 75 6.02 -6.20 -13.28
N LEU A 76 4.73 -6.26 -13.56
CA LEU A 76 4.12 -7.34 -14.37
C LEU A 76 3.77 -6.84 -15.78
N ASP A 77 4.54 -5.87 -16.27
CA ASP A 77 4.38 -5.24 -17.59
C ASP A 77 5.21 -5.90 -18.70
N GLY A 78 5.75 -7.09 -18.42
CA GLY A 78 6.63 -7.80 -19.34
C GLY A 78 8.12 -7.52 -19.14
N SER A 79 8.48 -6.52 -18.33
CA SER A 79 9.89 -6.18 -18.09
C SER A 79 10.56 -7.10 -17.07
N ASN A 80 9.80 -7.75 -16.20
CA ASN A 80 10.28 -8.54 -15.04
C ASN A 80 11.20 -7.74 -14.10
N LYS A 81 11.11 -6.42 -14.11
CA LYS A 81 11.89 -5.58 -13.22
C LYS A 81 11.32 -5.63 -11.81
N SER A 82 12.20 -5.74 -10.83
CA SER A 82 11.83 -5.64 -9.42
C SER A 82 12.63 -4.55 -8.74
N TYR A 83 12.01 -3.94 -7.76
CA TYR A 83 12.59 -2.83 -6.99
C TYR A 83 12.42 -3.11 -5.51
N GLU A 84 13.39 -2.68 -4.72
CA GLU A 84 13.27 -2.68 -3.27
C GLU A 84 13.31 -1.24 -2.77
N ALA A 85 12.28 -0.86 -2.03
CA ALA A 85 12.22 0.42 -1.34
C ALA A 85 12.46 0.17 0.14
N ASN A 86 13.48 0.81 0.69
CA ASN A 86 13.90 0.66 2.08
C ASN A 86 13.49 1.87 2.91
N GLN A 87 13.73 1.82 4.21
CA GLN A 87 13.44 2.92 5.13
C GLN A 87 13.91 4.26 4.56
N GLY A 88 13.02 5.23 4.47
CA GLY A 88 13.30 6.56 3.96
C GLY A 88 13.14 6.71 2.44
N ASP A 89 12.87 5.62 1.71
CA ASP A 89 12.65 5.69 0.28
C ASP A 89 11.21 6.07 -0.05
N PHE A 90 11.05 6.79 -1.15
CA PHE A 90 9.76 7.17 -1.71
C PHE A 90 9.63 6.61 -3.12
N PHE A 91 8.48 6.03 -3.44
CA PHE A 91 8.24 5.46 -4.77
C PHE A 91 6.89 5.91 -5.32
N ALA A 92 6.76 5.81 -6.65
CA ALA A 92 5.50 6.07 -7.34
C ALA A 92 5.30 5.02 -8.43
N ILE A 93 4.06 4.52 -8.53
CA ILE A 93 3.65 3.60 -9.58
C ILE A 93 2.59 4.32 -10.41
N LYS A 94 2.89 4.56 -11.67
CA LYS A 94 2.02 5.31 -12.58
C LYS A 94 0.79 4.48 -12.98
N PRO A 95 -0.31 5.14 -13.42
CA PRO A 95 -1.49 4.42 -13.88
C PRO A 95 -1.17 3.43 -15.00
N GLY A 96 -1.88 2.31 -15.01
CA GLY A 96 -1.78 1.30 -16.05
C GLY A 96 -0.62 0.33 -15.92
N ILE A 97 0.20 0.45 -14.88
CA ILE A 97 1.31 -0.49 -14.65
C ILE A 97 0.83 -1.61 -13.73
N PRO A 98 0.72 -2.86 -14.20
CA PRO A 98 0.39 -3.99 -13.34
C PRO A 98 1.60 -4.37 -12.48
N TYR A 99 1.36 -4.67 -11.21
CA TYR A 99 2.45 -5.00 -10.30
C TYR A 99 2.02 -5.95 -9.19
N ALA A 100 3.01 -6.59 -8.60
CA ALA A 100 2.89 -7.36 -7.36
C ALA A 100 3.81 -6.71 -6.32
N SER A 101 3.40 -6.72 -5.07
CA SER A 101 4.22 -6.18 -4.00
C SER A 101 4.19 -7.07 -2.77
N LYS A 102 5.27 -7.02 -2.01
CA LYS A 102 5.38 -7.71 -0.73
C LYS A 102 6.12 -6.86 0.28
N ASN A 103 5.78 -7.05 1.54
CA ASN A 103 6.24 -6.23 2.66
C ASN A 103 6.95 -7.11 3.68
N ARG A 104 8.15 -6.73 4.06
CA ARG A 104 8.90 -7.44 5.10
C ARG A 104 8.21 -7.26 6.45
N ALA A 105 8.34 -8.23 7.35
CA ALA A 105 7.85 -8.10 8.72
C ALA A 105 8.44 -6.85 9.38
N GLY A 106 7.60 -6.07 10.05
CA GLY A 106 7.98 -4.80 10.69
C GLY A 106 7.98 -3.60 9.75
N THR A 107 7.40 -3.72 8.57
CA THR A 107 7.34 -2.61 7.61
C THR A 107 6.20 -1.66 7.92
N HIS A 108 6.51 -0.35 7.92
CA HIS A 108 5.56 0.73 8.13
C HIS A 108 5.61 1.65 6.91
N VAL A 109 4.47 1.80 6.22
CA VAL A 109 4.38 2.54 4.96
C VAL A 109 3.27 3.58 5.04
N LEU A 110 3.56 4.79 4.59
CA LEU A 110 2.56 5.79 4.26
C LEU A 110 2.28 5.67 2.77
N PHE A 111 1.03 5.45 2.39
CA PHE A 111 0.65 5.39 0.98
C PHE A 111 -0.30 6.53 0.62
N ILE A 112 -0.17 7.00 -0.62
CA ILE A 112 -0.99 8.07 -1.18
C ILE A 112 -1.47 7.61 -2.56
N LYS A 113 -2.77 7.71 -2.79
CA LYS A 113 -3.36 7.37 -4.09
C LYS A 113 -4.13 8.58 -4.62
N SER A 114 -3.85 8.97 -5.84
CA SER A 114 -4.42 10.16 -6.47
C SER A 114 -4.94 9.84 -7.86
N PRO A 115 -6.21 10.18 -8.15
CA PRO A 115 -7.24 10.70 -7.26
C PRO A 115 -7.74 9.66 -6.25
N ALA A 116 -8.52 10.09 -5.25
CA ALA A 116 -9.13 9.20 -4.27
C ALA A 116 -10.31 8.46 -4.92
N MET A 117 -10.03 7.28 -5.44
CA MET A 117 -11.06 6.40 -6.02
C MET A 117 -10.62 4.95 -5.93
N ASN A 118 -11.59 4.05 -5.92
CA ASN A 118 -11.32 2.61 -5.88
C ASN A 118 -11.25 2.05 -7.30
N ASP A 119 -10.08 2.15 -7.92
CA ASP A 119 -9.83 1.65 -9.27
C ASP A 119 -8.98 0.38 -9.30
N LYS A 120 -8.70 -0.22 -8.15
CA LYS A 120 -7.90 -1.43 -8.04
C LYS A 120 -8.53 -2.57 -8.82
N THR A 121 -7.80 -3.08 -9.82
CA THR A 121 -8.24 -4.19 -10.66
C THR A 121 -7.29 -5.36 -10.46
N LEU A 122 -7.80 -6.47 -9.95
CA LEU A 122 -7.00 -7.68 -9.71
C LEU A 122 -6.63 -8.33 -11.04
N ILE A 123 -5.44 -8.91 -11.09
CA ILE A 123 -4.92 -9.59 -12.26
C ILE A 123 -4.50 -11.02 -11.93
N ASP A 124 -4.56 -11.89 -12.94
CA ASP A 124 -4.06 -13.26 -12.82
C ASP A 124 -2.54 -13.26 -12.92
N ILE A 125 -1.89 -14.18 -12.21
CA ILE A 125 -0.44 -14.31 -12.15
C ILE A 125 -0.02 -15.75 -12.43
N ASP A 126 1.22 -15.90 -12.90
CA ASP A 126 1.83 -17.22 -13.13
C ASP A 126 2.41 -17.82 -11.82
N GLU A 127 2.87 -19.06 -11.88
CA GLU A 127 3.44 -19.75 -10.73
C GLU A 127 4.71 -19.08 -10.22
N ASN A 128 5.54 -18.51 -11.11
CA ASN A 128 6.76 -17.82 -10.70
C ASN A 128 6.41 -16.60 -9.83
N THR A 129 5.39 -15.84 -10.22
CA THR A 129 4.94 -14.68 -9.43
C THR A 129 4.34 -15.13 -8.09
N LYS A 130 3.56 -16.22 -8.09
CA LYS A 130 3.03 -16.80 -6.84
C LYS A 130 4.15 -17.19 -5.89
N ASN A 131 5.20 -17.84 -6.40
CA ASN A 131 6.35 -18.25 -5.60
C ASN A 131 7.11 -17.02 -5.05
N TRP A 132 7.27 -15.98 -5.87
CA TRP A 132 7.90 -14.74 -5.43
C TRP A 132 7.12 -14.08 -4.29
N LEU A 133 5.79 -14.16 -4.31
CA LEU A 133 4.91 -13.59 -3.28
C LEU A 133 4.82 -14.46 -2.02
N ALA A 134 5.31 -15.70 -2.05
CA ALA A 134 5.13 -16.64 -0.94
C ALA A 134 6.01 -16.32 0.27
N SER A 135 7.14 -15.65 0.07
CA SER A 135 8.05 -15.28 1.15
C SER A 135 8.86 -14.04 0.80
N TRP A 136 9.50 -13.46 1.81
CA TRP A 136 10.43 -12.34 1.59
C TRP A 136 11.75 -12.81 0.97
N ASP A 137 12.15 -14.02 1.25
CA ASP A 137 13.48 -14.59 0.92
C ASP A 137 13.58 -14.96 -0.55
N GLU A 138 13.71 -13.95 -1.41
CA GLU A 138 13.86 -14.14 -2.84
C GLU A 138 14.95 -13.26 -3.41
#